data_7ac649dc203b608cd97c8756e4f8ac18
#
_entry.id   7ac649dc203b608cd97c8756e4f8ac18
#
_cell.length_a   1.000
_cell.length_b   1.000
_cell.length_c   1.000
_cell.angle_alpha   90.00
_cell.angle_beta   90.00
_cell.angle_gamma   90.00
#
_symmetry.space_group_name_H-M   'P 1'
#
loop_
_entity.id
_entity.type
_entity.pdbx_description
1 polymer ?
#
loop_
_entity_poly.entity_id
_entity_poly.type
_entity_poly.pdbx_seq_one_letter_code
_entity_poly.pdbx_strand_id
1 'polypeptide(L)'
;MQRRILIIDDHDDLATSLEEVFSHIGHEVDIVGDRLAAIRLPDIESYDIVITDLDVESTGPVAQLNGDGPTCLPKVAAANADEHIKAFKLCAANFRRDEFDEHELKDLVATVLDFKIRYVDTAEVVQDLHENIEFELPSAISLMHIVLEYLMKRVEKLGVIKPEQSNLFVALDEAFVNAVKHGNKFDARKLVRITAEVSKHEAKF
;
A
#
# COMPACT_ATOMS: atom_id res chain seq x y z
N MET A 1 3.31 6.41 20.72
CA MET A 1 4.13 5.20 21.04
C MET A 1 5.21 5.06 19.98
N GLN A 2 6.41 4.52 20.29
CA GLN A 2 7.42 4.27 19.24
C GLN A 2 6.99 3.05 18.42
N ARG A 3 6.94 3.18 17.09
CA ARG A 3 6.60 2.12 16.15
C ARG A 3 7.82 1.74 15.31
N ARG A 4 7.87 0.50 14.87
CA ARG A 4 8.86 0.01 13.92
C ARG A 4 8.24 -0.01 12.52
N ILE A 5 8.87 0.70 11.59
CA ILE A 5 8.40 0.87 10.22
C ILE A 5 9.47 0.33 9.26
N LEU A 6 9.08 -0.56 8.36
CA LEU A 6 9.94 -1.04 7.28
C LEU A 6 9.50 -0.40 5.97
N ILE A 7 10.44 0.19 5.24
CA ILE A 7 10.21 0.74 3.91
C ILE A 7 11.03 -0.07 2.91
N ILE A 8 10.37 -0.54 1.86
CA ILE A 8 10.97 -1.30 0.77
C ILE A 8 10.73 -0.51 -0.51
N ASP A 9 11.79 0.14 -1.01
CA ASP A 9 11.71 1.08 -2.12
C ASP A 9 12.98 0.96 -2.96
N ASP A 10 12.85 0.72 -4.27
CA ASP A 10 13.97 0.54 -5.19
C ASP A 10 14.45 1.85 -5.85
N HIS A 11 13.75 2.96 -5.60
CA HIS A 11 14.06 4.29 -6.16
C HIS A 11 14.51 5.33 -5.14
N ASP A 12 14.48 5.02 -3.85
CA ASP A 12 14.83 5.91 -2.72
C ASP A 12 13.93 7.15 -2.53
N ASP A 13 13.01 7.45 -3.44
CA ASP A 13 12.20 8.68 -3.42
C ASP A 13 11.22 8.71 -2.24
N LEU A 14 10.49 7.62 -2.03
CA LEU A 14 9.53 7.49 -0.93
C LEU A 14 10.27 7.23 0.38
N ALA A 15 11.26 6.33 0.35
CA ALA A 15 11.96 5.84 1.53
C ALA A 15 12.65 6.98 2.30
N THR A 16 13.49 7.76 1.63
CA THR A 16 14.28 8.83 2.26
C THR A 16 13.38 9.89 2.88
N SER A 17 12.33 10.29 2.17
CA SER A 17 11.40 11.31 2.65
C SER A 17 10.61 10.85 3.86
N LEU A 18 10.15 9.61 3.87
CA LEU A 18 9.39 9.05 4.99
C LEU A 18 10.27 8.72 6.19
N GLU A 19 11.53 8.28 5.97
CA GLU A 19 12.49 8.06 7.05
C GLU A 19 12.69 9.33 7.87
N GLU A 20 12.93 10.47 7.19
CA GLU A 20 13.13 11.75 7.88
C GLU A 20 11.90 12.13 8.72
N VAL A 21 10.69 12.03 8.14
CA VAL A 21 9.44 12.39 8.83
C VAL A 21 9.19 11.48 10.03
N PHE A 22 9.26 10.16 9.85
CA PHE A 22 8.91 9.22 10.91
C PHE A 22 9.95 9.17 12.02
N SER A 23 11.24 9.29 11.70
CA SER A 23 12.31 9.39 12.70
C SER A 23 12.18 10.67 13.52
N HIS A 24 11.78 11.80 12.90
CA HIS A 24 11.59 13.07 13.60
C HIS A 24 10.46 13.00 14.64
N ILE A 25 9.40 12.24 14.38
CA ILE A 25 8.29 12.03 15.32
C ILE A 25 8.52 10.86 16.28
N GLY A 26 9.70 10.21 16.24
CA GLY A 26 10.15 9.25 17.22
C GLY A 26 9.86 7.79 16.89
N HIS A 27 9.59 7.45 15.65
CA HIS A 27 9.49 6.07 15.18
C HIS A 27 10.86 5.51 14.77
N GLU A 28 10.99 4.19 14.77
CA GLU A 28 12.16 3.46 14.26
C GLU A 28 11.89 3.06 12.81
N VAL A 29 12.77 3.46 11.90
CA VAL A 29 12.59 3.21 10.46
C VAL A 29 13.77 2.44 9.93
N ASP A 30 13.48 1.32 9.26
CA ASP A 30 14.46 0.55 8.51
C ASP A 30 14.11 0.61 7.02
N ILE A 31 15.12 0.77 6.17
CA ILE A 31 14.95 0.83 4.71
C ILE A 31 15.71 -0.32 4.07
N VAL A 32 15.07 -0.97 3.10
CA VAL A 32 15.71 -1.96 2.22
C VAL A 32 15.37 -1.66 0.76
N GLY A 33 16.37 -1.74 -0.12
CA GLY A 33 16.26 -1.35 -1.52
C GLY A 33 15.57 -2.38 -2.42
N ASP A 34 15.27 -3.58 -1.92
CA ASP A 34 14.63 -4.61 -2.75
C ASP A 34 13.88 -5.66 -1.93
N ARG A 35 13.01 -6.39 -2.64
CA ARG A 35 12.19 -7.43 -2.04
C ARG A 35 13.00 -8.62 -1.51
N LEU A 36 14.13 -8.95 -2.15
CA LEU A 36 14.95 -10.09 -1.72
C LEU A 36 15.64 -9.77 -0.40
N ALA A 37 16.07 -8.53 -0.20
CA ALA A 37 16.61 -8.04 1.06
C ALA A 37 15.53 -8.13 2.15
N ALA A 38 14.31 -7.69 1.86
CA ALA A 38 13.18 -7.76 2.78
C ALA A 38 12.83 -9.21 3.20
N ILE A 39 12.80 -10.16 2.26
CA ILE A 39 12.52 -11.58 2.55
C ILE A 39 13.59 -12.21 3.47
N ARG A 40 14.82 -11.71 3.41
CA ARG A 40 15.92 -12.20 4.26
C ARG A 40 15.92 -11.63 5.67
N LEU A 41 15.11 -10.63 5.95
CA LEU A 41 14.97 -10.11 7.30
C LEU A 41 14.31 -11.17 8.19
N PRO A 42 14.99 -11.61 9.26
CA PRO A 42 14.48 -12.68 10.11
C PRO A 42 13.26 -12.25 10.92
N ASP A 43 13.06 -10.94 11.06
CA ASP A 43 12.06 -10.32 11.93
C ASP A 43 11.08 -9.42 11.19
N ILE A 44 10.88 -9.62 9.87
CA ILE A 44 9.95 -8.82 9.07
C ILE A 44 8.54 -8.76 9.67
N GLU A 45 8.12 -9.81 10.34
CA GLU A 45 6.82 -9.88 11.02
C GLU A 45 6.79 -9.07 12.34
N SER A 46 7.91 -8.49 12.78
CA SER A 46 7.98 -7.65 13.98
C SER A 46 7.70 -6.18 13.72
N TYR A 47 7.75 -5.74 12.46
CA TYR A 47 7.41 -4.37 12.10
C TYR A 47 5.92 -4.11 12.25
N ASP A 48 5.57 -2.94 12.80
CA ASP A 48 4.18 -2.50 12.95
C ASP A 48 3.57 -2.15 11.59
N ILE A 49 4.37 -1.50 10.73
CA ILE A 49 3.99 -1.09 9.39
C ILE A 49 5.08 -1.51 8.40
N VAL A 50 4.67 -2.08 7.28
CA VAL A 50 5.55 -2.37 6.13
C VAL A 50 4.99 -1.64 4.92
N ILE A 51 5.84 -0.85 4.27
CA ILE A 51 5.53 -0.08 3.07
C ILE A 51 6.40 -0.61 1.96
N THR A 52 5.80 -0.95 0.83
CA THR A 52 6.51 -1.44 -0.35
C THR A 52 6.12 -0.59 -1.54
N ASP A 53 7.11 -0.05 -2.27
CA ASP A 53 6.92 0.70 -3.50
C ASP A 53 8.01 0.30 -4.51
N LEU A 54 7.73 -0.75 -5.29
CA LEU A 54 8.71 -1.40 -6.17
C LEU A 54 8.26 -1.38 -7.62
N ASP A 55 9.18 -1.01 -8.51
CA ASP A 55 9.03 -1.25 -9.93
C ASP A 55 9.38 -2.71 -10.25
N VAL A 56 8.47 -3.39 -10.93
CA VAL A 56 8.63 -4.80 -11.28
C VAL A 56 8.86 -4.93 -12.77
N GLU A 57 10.13 -5.12 -13.16
CA GLU A 57 10.46 -5.40 -14.55
C GLU A 57 10.12 -6.85 -14.91
N SER A 58 9.59 -7.04 -16.12
CA SER A 58 9.11 -8.34 -16.63
C SER A 58 10.17 -9.43 -16.77
N THR A 59 11.46 -9.08 -16.74
CA THR A 59 12.59 -9.99 -16.98
C THR A 59 13.39 -10.33 -15.72
N GLY A 60 13.03 -9.76 -14.57
CA GLY A 60 13.72 -9.97 -13.31
C GLY A 60 13.26 -11.20 -12.52
N PRO A 61 13.71 -11.37 -11.28
CA PRO A 61 13.32 -12.46 -10.38
C PRO A 61 11.84 -12.48 -9.96
N VAL A 62 10.98 -11.73 -10.64
CA VAL A 62 9.51 -11.68 -10.44
C VAL A 62 8.89 -13.07 -10.53
N ALA A 63 9.35 -13.91 -11.45
CA ALA A 63 8.90 -15.31 -11.55
C ALA A 63 9.14 -16.13 -10.26
N GLN A 64 10.04 -15.66 -9.38
CA GLN A 64 10.31 -16.27 -8.07
C GLN A 64 9.44 -15.64 -6.95
N LEU A 65 8.70 -14.57 -7.25
CA LEU A 65 7.91 -13.81 -6.28
C LEU A 65 6.51 -14.42 -6.01
N ASN A 66 6.09 -15.40 -6.82
CA ASN A 66 4.83 -16.14 -6.65
C ASN A 66 4.89 -17.24 -5.57
N GLY A 67 5.93 -17.26 -4.75
CA GLY A 67 6.11 -18.22 -3.66
C GLY A 67 5.68 -17.67 -2.30
N ASP A 68 5.67 -18.56 -1.30
CA ASP A 68 5.30 -18.37 0.10
C ASP A 68 6.18 -17.35 0.85
N GLY A 69 6.20 -16.09 0.39
CA GLY A 69 6.85 -14.98 1.10
C GLY A 69 5.98 -14.46 2.26
N PRO A 70 6.55 -13.61 3.13
CA PRO A 70 5.81 -12.96 4.20
C PRO A 70 4.54 -12.28 3.68
N THR A 71 3.44 -12.36 4.42
CA THR A 71 2.14 -11.78 4.02
C THR A 71 2.19 -10.26 3.83
N CYS A 72 3.19 -9.59 4.45
CA CYS A 72 3.41 -8.16 4.33
C CYS A 72 3.95 -7.70 2.98
N LEU A 73 4.42 -8.63 2.11
CA LEU A 73 4.90 -8.28 0.77
C LEU A 73 3.79 -8.41 -0.27
N PRO A 74 3.75 -7.54 -1.30
CA PRO A 74 2.73 -7.61 -2.34
C PRO A 74 2.86 -8.89 -3.14
N LYS A 75 1.73 -9.47 -3.54
CA LYS A 75 1.69 -10.59 -4.48
C LYS A 75 1.57 -10.00 -5.88
N VAL A 76 2.64 -10.10 -6.66
CA VAL A 76 2.65 -9.62 -8.04
C VAL A 76 2.49 -10.81 -8.97
N ALA A 77 1.54 -10.76 -9.88
CA ALA A 77 1.40 -11.74 -10.95
C ALA A 77 2.56 -11.59 -11.95
N ALA A 78 2.96 -12.69 -12.60
CA ALA A 78 3.96 -12.63 -13.66
C ALA A 78 3.47 -11.72 -14.80
N ALA A 79 4.23 -10.66 -15.09
CA ALA A 79 3.95 -9.74 -16.18
C ALA A 79 4.35 -10.35 -17.55
N ASN A 80 3.71 -9.89 -18.61
CA ASN A 80 4.19 -10.10 -19.96
C ASN A 80 5.41 -9.19 -20.21
N ALA A 81 6.30 -9.59 -21.11
CA ALA A 81 7.61 -8.97 -21.31
C ALA A 81 7.62 -7.46 -21.67
N ASP A 82 6.45 -6.88 -21.95
CA ASP A 82 6.30 -5.47 -22.37
C ASP A 82 5.49 -4.64 -21.33
N GLU A 83 5.15 -5.18 -20.17
CA GLU A 83 4.36 -4.48 -19.16
C GLU A 83 5.26 -3.96 -18.04
N HIS A 84 5.23 -2.66 -17.82
CA HIS A 84 5.83 -2.02 -16.65
C HIS A 84 4.84 -2.10 -15.49
N ILE A 85 5.15 -2.93 -14.49
CA ILE A 85 4.28 -3.13 -13.32
C ILE A 85 4.93 -2.47 -12.12
N LYS A 86 4.15 -1.63 -11.45
CA LYS A 86 4.49 -1.08 -10.14
C LYS A 86 3.67 -1.79 -9.06
N ALA A 87 4.34 -2.18 -7.97
CA ALA A 87 3.71 -2.85 -6.85
C ALA A 87 3.81 -1.98 -5.60
N PHE A 88 2.70 -1.40 -5.19
CA PHE A 88 2.59 -0.66 -3.93
C PHE A 88 1.78 -1.45 -2.91
N LYS A 89 2.35 -1.64 -1.71
CA LYS A 89 1.62 -2.22 -0.59
C LYS A 89 1.89 -1.46 0.70
N LEU A 90 0.81 -1.19 1.45
CA LEU A 90 0.88 -0.72 2.82
C LEU A 90 0.22 -1.77 3.73
N CYS A 91 1.03 -2.39 4.57
CA CYS A 91 0.61 -3.42 5.52
C CYS A 91 0.80 -2.93 6.95
N ALA A 92 -0.27 -2.80 7.70
CA ALA A 92 -0.26 -2.47 9.13
C ALA A 92 -0.83 -3.63 9.97
N ALA A 93 -0.60 -4.87 9.54
CA ALA A 93 -1.14 -6.06 10.20
C ALA A 93 -0.69 -6.19 11.65
N ASN A 94 0.53 -5.78 11.95
CA ASN A 94 1.11 -5.91 13.28
C ASN A 94 0.84 -4.73 14.21
N PHE A 95 0.38 -3.60 13.68
CA PHE A 95 0.04 -2.40 14.46
C PHE A 95 -0.94 -2.70 15.61
N ARG A 96 -1.75 -3.72 15.46
CA ARG A 96 -2.75 -4.18 16.44
C ARG A 96 -2.20 -5.03 17.60
N ARG A 97 -0.90 -5.32 17.65
CA ARG A 97 -0.30 -6.17 18.70
C ARG A 97 -0.29 -5.49 20.07
N ASP A 98 -0.12 -4.17 20.06
CA ASP A 98 -0.13 -3.34 21.27
C ASP A 98 -1.47 -2.63 21.45
N GLU A 99 -1.52 -1.62 22.32
CA GLU A 99 -2.70 -0.76 22.42
C GLU A 99 -2.98 -0.14 21.05
N PHE A 100 -4.14 -0.46 20.50
CA PHE A 100 -4.54 0.01 19.19
C PHE A 100 -5.03 1.45 19.30
N ASP A 101 -4.21 2.39 18.82
CA ASP A 101 -4.59 3.78 18.63
C ASP A 101 -4.98 4.02 17.15
N GLU A 102 -6.29 4.13 16.92
CA GLU A 102 -6.85 4.36 15.58
C GLU A 102 -6.41 5.71 15.00
N HIS A 103 -6.23 6.74 15.81
CA HIS A 103 -5.77 8.05 15.35
C HIS A 103 -4.30 8.02 14.96
N GLU A 104 -3.44 7.39 15.74
CA GLU A 104 -2.03 7.20 15.41
C GLU A 104 -1.88 6.47 14.07
N LEU A 105 -2.60 5.37 13.88
CA LEU A 105 -2.55 4.62 12.62
C LEU A 105 -3.06 5.45 11.44
N LYS A 106 -4.15 6.18 11.62
CA LYS A 106 -4.71 7.07 10.62
C LYS A 106 -3.70 8.11 10.16
N ASP A 107 -3.01 8.76 11.10
CA ASP A 107 -2.03 9.80 10.80
C ASP A 107 -0.81 9.23 10.07
N LEU A 108 -0.33 8.04 10.46
CA LEU A 108 0.76 7.36 9.78
C LEU A 108 0.39 6.98 8.34
N VAL A 109 -0.78 6.38 8.13
CA VAL A 109 -1.27 6.01 6.80
C VAL A 109 -1.47 7.26 5.94
N ALA A 110 -2.09 8.31 6.49
CA ALA A 110 -2.28 9.57 5.78
C ALA A 110 -0.95 10.19 5.34
N THR A 111 0.06 10.16 6.20
CA THR A 111 1.40 10.66 5.89
C THR A 111 2.00 9.91 4.71
N VAL A 112 1.99 8.57 4.73
CA VAL A 112 2.53 7.74 3.63
C VAL A 112 1.84 8.08 2.30
N LEU A 113 0.51 8.08 2.30
CA LEU A 113 -0.26 8.28 1.07
C LEU A 113 -0.15 9.71 0.53
N ASP A 114 -0.08 10.71 1.40
CA ASP A 114 0.13 12.11 0.99
C ASP A 114 1.51 12.29 0.35
N PHE A 115 2.56 11.72 0.94
CA PHE A 115 3.90 11.73 0.34
C PHE A 115 3.93 11.03 -1.02
N LYS A 116 3.34 9.84 -1.11
CA LYS A 116 3.28 9.11 -2.37
C LYS A 116 2.58 9.91 -3.46
N ILE A 117 1.42 10.49 -3.17
CA ILE A 117 0.67 11.32 -4.14
C ILE A 117 1.49 12.51 -4.61
N ARG A 118 2.12 13.23 -3.69
CA ARG A 118 2.76 14.53 -4.00
C ARG A 118 4.11 14.39 -4.68
N TYR A 119 4.90 13.41 -4.30
CA TYR A 119 6.31 13.35 -4.70
C TYR A 119 6.61 12.17 -5.62
N VAL A 120 6.05 11.01 -5.38
CA VAL A 120 6.31 9.81 -6.17
C VAL A 120 5.37 9.74 -7.37
N ASP A 121 4.08 9.65 -7.11
CA ASP A 121 3.07 9.45 -8.16
C ASP A 121 2.99 10.62 -9.15
N THR A 122 3.36 11.84 -8.71
CA THR A 122 3.36 13.03 -9.60
C THR A 122 4.51 13.02 -10.59
N ALA A 123 5.66 12.47 -10.22
CA ALA A 123 6.85 12.43 -11.06
C ALA A 123 6.79 11.32 -12.13
N GLU A 124 5.90 10.35 -11.97
CA GLU A 124 5.80 9.20 -12.88
C GLU A 124 5.32 9.57 -14.28
N VAL A 125 6.01 9.03 -15.28
CA VAL A 125 5.57 9.08 -16.68
C VAL A 125 4.55 7.95 -16.91
N VAL A 126 3.28 8.31 -17.04
CA VAL A 126 2.13 7.39 -17.10
C VAL A 126 1.94 6.80 -18.52
N GLN A 127 2.98 6.21 -19.13
CA GLN A 127 2.81 5.47 -20.38
C GLN A 127 2.91 3.96 -20.10
N ASP A 128 1.79 3.26 -20.34
CA ASP A 128 1.68 1.79 -20.23
C ASP A 128 1.94 1.23 -18.80
N LEU A 129 1.72 2.06 -17.77
CA LEU A 129 1.84 1.66 -16.38
C LEU A 129 0.68 0.74 -15.97
N HIS A 130 1.02 -0.41 -15.39
CA HIS A 130 0.13 -1.26 -14.63
C HIS A 130 0.52 -1.16 -13.15
N GLU A 131 -0.44 -0.82 -12.30
CA GLU A 131 -0.18 -0.69 -10.88
C GLU A 131 -0.98 -1.70 -10.08
N ASN A 132 -0.29 -2.46 -9.24
CA ASN A 132 -0.88 -3.35 -8.26
C ASN A 132 -0.80 -2.70 -6.88
N ILE A 133 -1.94 -2.29 -6.35
CA ILE A 133 -2.04 -1.61 -5.06
C ILE A 133 -2.68 -2.56 -4.06
N GLU A 134 -2.06 -2.73 -2.91
CA GLU A 134 -2.60 -3.55 -1.83
C GLU A 134 -2.53 -2.81 -0.49
N PHE A 135 -3.65 -2.80 0.22
CA PHE A 135 -3.72 -2.36 1.61
C PHE A 135 -4.12 -3.53 2.49
N GLU A 136 -3.40 -3.74 3.58
CA GLU A 136 -3.75 -4.71 4.62
C GLU A 136 -3.78 -4.00 5.97
N LEU A 137 -4.96 -3.61 6.41
CA LEU A 137 -5.17 -2.66 7.50
C LEU A 137 -6.12 -3.22 8.55
N PRO A 138 -5.97 -2.84 9.83
CA PRO A 138 -6.98 -3.09 10.85
C PRO A 138 -8.36 -2.56 10.46
N SER A 139 -9.41 -3.21 10.97
CA SER A 139 -10.82 -2.88 10.66
C SER A 139 -11.27 -1.59 11.32
N ALA A 140 -10.76 -0.45 10.83
CA ALA A 140 -11.08 0.89 11.31
C ALA A 140 -11.70 1.74 10.21
N ILE A 141 -12.91 2.24 10.44
CA ILE A 141 -13.64 3.05 9.44
C ILE A 141 -12.91 4.36 9.15
N SER A 142 -12.17 4.91 10.10
CA SER A 142 -11.42 6.15 9.94
C SER A 142 -10.34 6.08 8.84
N LEU A 143 -9.84 4.87 8.52
CA LEU A 143 -8.86 4.65 7.47
C LEU A 143 -9.46 4.66 6.06
N MET A 144 -10.76 4.36 5.96
CA MET A 144 -11.45 4.17 4.69
C MET A 144 -11.33 5.39 3.77
N HIS A 145 -11.67 6.56 4.29
CA HIS A 145 -11.71 7.77 3.46
C HIS A 145 -10.35 8.08 2.83
N ILE A 146 -9.27 7.93 3.59
CA ILE A 146 -7.90 8.19 3.12
C ILE A 146 -7.49 7.19 2.03
N VAL A 147 -7.78 5.91 2.24
CA VAL A 147 -7.45 4.85 1.28
C VAL A 147 -8.26 5.01 0.00
N LEU A 148 -9.56 5.28 0.10
CA LEU A 148 -10.41 5.47 -1.06
C LEU A 148 -10.05 6.75 -1.83
N GLU A 149 -9.70 7.84 -1.13
CA GLU A 149 -9.23 9.07 -1.77
C GLU A 149 -7.95 8.82 -2.58
N TYR A 150 -7.00 8.07 -2.01
CA TYR A 150 -5.79 7.67 -2.72
C TYR A 150 -6.12 6.85 -3.98
N LEU A 151 -6.91 5.79 -3.85
CA LEU A 151 -7.29 4.94 -4.97
C LEU A 151 -7.99 5.71 -6.09
N MET A 152 -8.90 6.63 -5.73
CA MET A 152 -9.59 7.48 -6.71
C MET A 152 -8.63 8.41 -7.45
N LYS A 153 -7.65 9.00 -6.75
CA LYS A 153 -6.61 9.82 -7.38
C LYS A 153 -5.75 9.01 -8.36
N ARG A 154 -5.44 7.76 -8.05
CA ARG A 154 -4.69 6.88 -8.97
C ARG A 154 -5.51 6.56 -10.22
N VAL A 155 -6.76 6.16 -10.06
CA VAL A 155 -7.67 5.85 -11.18
C VAL A 155 -7.88 7.07 -12.08
N GLU A 156 -8.01 8.26 -11.49
CA GLU A 156 -8.14 9.53 -12.22
C GLU A 156 -6.85 9.86 -13.00
N LYS A 157 -5.69 9.74 -12.34
CA LYS A 157 -4.40 10.02 -12.97
C LYS A 157 -4.12 9.13 -14.17
N LEU A 158 -4.47 7.84 -14.08
CA LEU A 158 -4.34 6.88 -15.19
C LEU A 158 -5.41 7.06 -16.28
N GLY A 159 -6.40 7.92 -16.05
CA GLY A 159 -7.40 8.30 -17.05
C GLY A 159 -8.46 7.24 -17.33
N VAL A 160 -8.54 6.19 -16.49
CA VAL A 160 -9.48 5.06 -16.67
C VAL A 160 -10.93 5.50 -16.50
N ILE A 161 -11.16 6.33 -15.50
CA ILE A 161 -12.51 6.79 -15.12
C ILE A 161 -12.43 8.29 -14.82
N LYS A 162 -13.49 9.00 -15.20
CA LYS A 162 -13.74 10.36 -14.71
C LYS A 162 -14.49 10.24 -13.39
N PRO A 163 -13.92 10.61 -12.25
CA PRO A 163 -14.54 10.42 -10.92
C PRO A 163 -15.94 11.02 -10.82
N GLU A 164 -16.16 12.16 -11.47
CA GLU A 164 -17.45 12.88 -11.46
C GLU A 164 -18.57 12.13 -12.21
N GLN A 165 -18.22 11.14 -13.03
CA GLN A 165 -19.16 10.37 -13.86
C GLN A 165 -19.34 8.94 -13.37
N SER A 166 -18.69 8.56 -12.26
CA SER A 166 -18.73 7.19 -11.76
C SER A 166 -19.26 7.12 -10.33
N ASN A 167 -19.99 6.05 -10.03
CA ASN A 167 -20.38 5.70 -8.68
C ASN A 167 -19.30 4.85 -7.96
N LEU A 168 -18.09 4.81 -8.49
CA LEU A 168 -17.02 3.95 -7.99
C LEU A 168 -16.71 4.23 -6.52
N PHE A 169 -16.56 5.51 -6.15
CA PHE A 169 -16.31 5.88 -4.76
C PHE A 169 -17.39 5.33 -3.83
N VAL A 170 -18.66 5.51 -4.19
CA VAL A 170 -19.81 5.04 -3.38
C VAL A 170 -19.81 3.52 -3.27
N ALA A 171 -19.51 2.81 -4.36
CA ALA A 171 -19.47 1.35 -4.36
C ALA A 171 -18.32 0.81 -3.49
N LEU A 172 -17.14 1.42 -3.55
CA LEU A 172 -15.99 1.03 -2.73
C LEU A 172 -16.22 1.37 -1.25
N ASP A 173 -16.81 2.53 -0.97
CA ASP A 173 -17.20 2.94 0.38
C ASP A 173 -18.17 1.93 1.00
N GLU A 174 -19.22 1.56 0.29
CA GLU A 174 -20.18 0.56 0.74
C GLU A 174 -19.53 -0.82 0.95
N ALA A 175 -18.68 -1.26 0.02
CA ALA A 175 -17.97 -2.53 0.13
C ALA A 175 -17.07 -2.56 1.38
N PHE A 176 -16.32 -1.48 1.63
CA PHE A 176 -15.46 -1.37 2.81
C PHE A 176 -16.26 -1.36 4.11
N VAL A 177 -17.31 -0.53 4.18
CA VAL A 177 -18.21 -0.48 5.36
C VAL A 177 -18.81 -1.86 5.60
N ASN A 178 -19.22 -2.58 4.56
CA ASN A 178 -19.75 -3.93 4.68
C ASN A 178 -18.70 -4.91 5.22
N ALA A 179 -17.45 -4.83 4.75
CA ALA A 179 -16.36 -5.67 5.26
C ALA A 179 -16.09 -5.40 6.76
N VAL A 180 -16.02 -4.14 7.17
CA VAL A 180 -15.79 -3.77 8.57
C VAL A 180 -17.00 -4.13 9.46
N LYS A 181 -18.19 -3.71 9.05
CA LYS A 181 -19.41 -3.83 9.87
C LYS A 181 -19.94 -5.26 9.91
N HIS A 182 -20.11 -5.89 8.76
CA HIS A 182 -20.75 -7.20 8.64
C HIS A 182 -19.73 -8.34 8.62
N GLY A 183 -18.59 -8.17 7.96
CA GLY A 183 -17.52 -9.15 7.92
C GLY A 183 -16.78 -9.25 9.25
N ASN A 184 -16.17 -8.17 9.68
CA ASN A 184 -15.31 -8.12 10.85
C ASN A 184 -16.02 -7.69 12.15
N LYS A 185 -17.27 -7.20 12.07
CA LYS A 185 -18.08 -6.77 13.22
C LYS A 185 -17.39 -5.70 14.08
N PHE A 186 -16.73 -4.75 13.42
CA PHE A 186 -15.93 -3.67 14.05
C PHE A 186 -14.80 -4.18 14.95
N ASP A 187 -14.35 -5.43 14.78
CA ASP A 187 -13.21 -5.95 15.53
C ASP A 187 -11.90 -5.42 14.89
N ALA A 188 -11.29 -4.42 15.50
CA ALA A 188 -10.04 -3.80 15.03
C ALA A 188 -8.84 -4.78 15.00
N ARG A 189 -8.94 -5.92 15.70
CA ARG A 189 -7.92 -6.98 15.64
C ARG A 189 -7.97 -7.77 14.34
N LYS A 190 -9.06 -7.66 13.57
CA LYS A 190 -9.18 -8.26 12.25
C LYS A 190 -8.70 -7.29 11.18
N LEU A 191 -8.25 -7.84 10.07
CA LEU A 191 -7.76 -7.05 8.94
C LEU A 191 -8.84 -6.93 7.86
N VAL A 192 -8.79 -5.81 7.16
CA VAL A 192 -9.40 -5.62 5.85
C VAL A 192 -8.27 -5.58 4.83
N ARG A 193 -8.40 -6.37 3.77
CA ARG A 193 -7.51 -6.32 2.62
C ARG A 193 -8.25 -5.66 1.47
N ILE A 194 -7.60 -4.67 0.87
CA ILE A 194 -8.08 -3.96 -0.32
C ILE A 194 -7.02 -4.17 -1.38
N THR A 195 -7.42 -4.65 -2.55
CA THR A 195 -6.54 -4.80 -3.71
C THR A 195 -7.09 -3.99 -4.86
N ALA A 196 -6.23 -3.32 -5.60
CA ALA A 196 -6.59 -2.64 -6.83
C ALA A 196 -5.53 -2.94 -7.90
N GLU A 197 -5.99 -3.37 -9.07
CA GLU A 197 -5.19 -3.47 -10.29
C GLU A 197 -5.64 -2.34 -11.19
N VAL A 198 -4.76 -1.38 -11.46
CA VAL A 198 -5.10 -0.18 -12.21
C VAL A 198 -4.17 -0.03 -13.41
N SER A 199 -4.74 0.17 -14.59
CA SER A 199 -4.04 0.46 -15.83
C SER A 199 -4.79 1.55 -16.59
N LYS A 200 -4.26 2.02 -17.72
CA LYS A 200 -4.96 3.00 -18.57
C LYS A 200 -6.27 2.47 -19.19
N HIS A 201 -6.53 1.17 -19.15
CA HIS A 201 -7.68 0.55 -19.79
C HIS A 201 -8.75 0.09 -18.82
N GLU A 202 -8.36 -0.29 -17.62
CA GLU A 202 -9.26 -0.85 -16.62
C GLU A 202 -8.77 -0.60 -15.19
N ALA A 203 -9.71 -0.60 -14.27
CA ALA A 203 -9.44 -0.66 -12.84
C ALA A 203 -10.28 -1.78 -12.23
N LYS A 204 -9.64 -2.69 -11.50
CA LYS A 204 -10.27 -3.78 -10.75
C LYS A 204 -10.03 -3.60 -9.27
N PHE A 205 -11.05 -3.90 -8.44
CA PHE A 205 -10.99 -3.80 -7.00
C PHE A 205 -11.52 -5.08 -6.34
#